data_d056b8b7a2dda8f175e22f8930388017
#
_entry.id   d056b8b7a2dda8f175e22f8930388017
#
_cell.length_a   1.000
_cell.length_b   1.000
_cell.length_c   1.000
_cell.angle_alpha   90.00
_cell.angle_beta   90.00
_cell.angle_gamma   90.00
#
_symmetry.space_group_name_H-M   'P 1'
#
loop_
_entity.id
_entity.type
_entity.pdbx_description
1 polymer ?
#
loop_
_entity_poly.entity_id
_entity_poly.type
_entity_poly.pdbx_seq_one_letter_code
_entity_poly.pdbx_strand_id
1 'polypeptide(L)'
;VNAPAERILRYLEKKIITSDNVYTTPVLKEAARDAYERLIAPAIEREVRNELTERAEDGAINVFGKILEQLLMQPPIAGKVVLGWDPAFRTGCKLAVVDATGKVLDTKVVYPTAPQNKVA
;
A
#
# COMPACT_ATOMS: atom_id res chain seq x y z
N VAL A 1 1.37 18.16 -6.89
CA VAL A 1 0.17 18.98 -7.18
C VAL A 1 0.53 20.44 -6.95
N ASN A 2 0.50 21.27 -8.00
CA ASN A 2 0.76 22.69 -7.88
C ASN A 2 -0.55 23.39 -7.48
N ALA A 3 -0.69 23.68 -6.19
CA ALA A 3 -1.79 24.50 -5.69
C ALA A 3 -1.57 25.98 -6.09
N PRO A 4 -2.61 26.74 -6.41
CA PRO A 4 -2.50 28.17 -6.75
C PRO A 4 -2.27 29.02 -5.49
N ALA A 5 -1.05 28.99 -4.95
CA ALA A 5 -0.68 29.60 -3.67
C ALA A 5 -1.09 31.10 -3.58
N GLU A 6 -0.82 31.87 -4.64
CA GLU A 6 -1.19 33.29 -4.71
C GLU A 6 -2.71 33.52 -4.52
N ARG A 7 -3.54 32.66 -5.09
CA ARG A 7 -5.00 32.75 -4.96
C ARG A 7 -5.46 32.42 -3.55
N ILE A 8 -4.82 31.42 -2.95
CA ILE A 8 -5.11 31.00 -1.57
C ILE A 8 -4.70 32.10 -0.60
N LEU A 9 -3.50 32.65 -0.75
CA LEU A 9 -3.01 33.73 0.09
C LEU A 9 -3.93 34.97 0.04
N ARG A 10 -4.35 35.39 -1.15
CA ARG A 10 -5.33 36.49 -1.31
C ARG A 10 -6.64 36.18 -0.59
N TYR A 11 -7.11 34.94 -0.63
CA TYR A 11 -8.33 34.56 0.10
C TYR A 11 -8.13 34.65 1.62
N LEU A 12 -7.01 34.16 2.14
CA LEU A 12 -6.66 34.22 3.55
C LEU A 12 -6.51 35.67 4.04
N GLU A 13 -5.78 36.49 3.29
CA GLU A 13 -5.62 37.92 3.57
C GLU A 13 -6.98 38.61 3.69
N LYS A 14 -7.87 38.39 2.73
CA LYS A 14 -9.22 38.95 2.73
C LYS A 14 -10.08 38.52 3.91
N LYS A 15 -9.84 37.30 4.42
CA LYS A 15 -10.55 36.79 5.60
C LYS A 15 -10.01 37.33 6.92
N ILE A 16 -8.71 37.56 7.01
CA ILE A 16 -8.01 37.92 8.24
C ILE A 16 -7.96 39.44 8.40
N ILE A 17 -7.72 40.19 7.31
CA ILE A 17 -7.57 41.62 7.32
C ILE A 17 -8.93 42.25 7.06
N THR A 18 -9.62 42.62 8.15
CA THR A 18 -10.96 43.24 8.10
C THR A 18 -10.91 44.74 7.92
N SER A 19 -9.81 45.42 8.32
CA SER A 19 -9.58 46.85 8.13
C SER A 19 -8.12 47.08 7.77
N ASP A 20 -7.88 47.99 6.84
CA ASP A 20 -6.51 48.35 6.43
C ASP A 20 -5.87 49.31 7.42
N ASN A 21 -4.66 49.01 7.89
CA ASN A 21 -3.91 49.80 8.83
C ASN A 21 -2.41 49.70 8.49
N VAL A 22 -1.76 50.85 8.39
CA VAL A 22 -0.33 50.95 8.00
C VAL A 22 0.60 50.14 8.90
N TYR A 23 0.26 49.93 10.15
CA TYR A 23 1.10 49.22 11.13
C TYR A 23 0.77 47.73 11.23
N THR A 24 -0.50 47.37 11.15
CA THR A 24 -0.92 45.98 11.39
C THR A 24 -1.08 45.17 10.12
N THR A 25 -1.48 45.75 8.98
CA THR A 25 -1.70 45.05 7.72
C THR A 25 -0.45 44.32 7.23
N PRO A 26 0.76 44.90 7.23
CA PRO A 26 1.97 44.18 6.81
C PRO A 26 2.26 42.93 7.65
N VAL A 27 2.14 43.10 9.00
CA VAL A 27 2.38 42.01 9.95
C VAL A 27 1.37 40.86 9.75
N LEU A 28 0.10 41.20 9.55
CA LEU A 28 -0.94 40.17 9.29
C LEU A 28 -0.74 39.44 7.95
N LYS A 29 -0.28 40.15 6.92
CA LYS A 29 0.06 39.49 5.64
C LYS A 29 1.22 38.54 5.76
N GLU A 30 2.28 38.93 6.50
CA GLU A 30 3.42 38.08 6.75
C GLU A 30 3.02 36.83 7.55
N ALA A 31 2.25 37.02 8.62
CA ALA A 31 1.73 35.95 9.46
C ALA A 31 0.82 34.98 8.66
N ALA A 32 -0.03 35.50 7.78
CA ALA A 32 -0.88 34.68 6.91
C ALA A 32 -0.05 33.85 5.92
N ARG A 33 1.01 34.43 5.36
CA ARG A 33 1.94 33.72 4.47
C ARG A 33 2.69 32.62 5.21
N ASP A 34 3.28 32.93 6.37
CA ASP A 34 3.98 31.95 7.21
C ASP A 34 3.04 30.80 7.62
N ALA A 35 1.83 31.12 8.06
CA ALA A 35 0.84 30.12 8.42
C ALA A 35 0.48 29.22 7.23
N TYR A 36 0.32 29.78 6.03
CA TYR A 36 0.04 29.00 4.84
C TYR A 36 1.20 28.09 4.47
N GLU A 37 2.42 28.63 4.35
CA GLU A 37 3.59 27.88 3.87
C GLU A 37 4.04 26.81 4.87
N ARG A 38 4.04 27.13 6.15
CA ARG A 38 4.59 26.26 7.19
C ARG A 38 3.58 25.29 7.80
N LEU A 39 2.30 25.65 7.85
CA LEU A 39 1.28 24.86 8.57
C LEU A 39 0.20 24.33 7.62
N ILE A 40 -0.47 25.20 6.85
CA ILE A 40 -1.67 24.83 6.12
C ILE A 40 -1.33 23.96 4.90
N ALA A 41 -0.44 24.44 4.03
CA ALA A 41 -0.12 23.73 2.78
C ALA A 41 0.47 22.33 3.04
N PRO A 42 1.44 22.13 3.95
CA PRO A 42 1.96 20.80 4.25
C PRO A 42 0.92 19.89 4.91
N ALA A 43 0.00 20.43 5.72
CA ALA A 43 -1.05 19.64 6.36
C ALA A 43 -2.05 19.11 5.31
N ILE A 44 -2.54 19.99 4.44
CA ILE A 44 -3.48 19.62 3.37
C ILE A 44 -2.83 18.66 2.38
N GLU A 45 -1.58 18.88 1.99
CA GLU A 45 -0.87 17.97 1.10
C GLU A 45 -0.78 16.55 1.68
N ARG A 46 -0.45 16.44 2.96
CA ARG A 46 -0.39 15.15 3.66
C ARG A 46 -1.76 14.48 3.74
N GLU A 47 -2.81 15.23 4.05
CA GLU A 47 -4.17 14.72 4.12
C GLU A 47 -4.64 14.17 2.77
N VAL A 48 -4.45 14.93 1.69
CA VAL A 48 -4.78 14.49 0.34
C VAL A 48 -4.00 13.25 -0.08
N ARG A 49 -2.70 13.18 0.27
CA ARG A 49 -1.88 11.98 -0.01
C ARG A 49 -2.39 10.76 0.74
N ASN A 50 -2.73 10.92 2.02
CA ASN A 50 -3.28 9.82 2.83
C ASN A 50 -4.60 9.32 2.25
N GLU A 51 -5.53 10.21 1.90
CA GLU A 51 -6.80 9.84 1.29
C GLU A 51 -6.62 9.09 -0.04
N LEU A 52 -5.69 9.54 -0.89
CA LEU A 52 -5.38 8.84 -2.14
C LEU A 52 -4.76 7.47 -1.90
N THR A 53 -3.91 7.33 -0.88
CA THR A 53 -3.30 6.05 -0.49
C THR A 53 -4.37 5.08 0.00
N GLU A 54 -5.24 5.48 0.91
CA GLU A 54 -6.34 4.65 1.41
C GLU A 54 -7.24 4.15 0.28
N ARG A 55 -7.62 5.02 -0.65
CA ARG A 55 -8.41 4.61 -1.83
C ARG A 55 -7.68 3.61 -2.72
N ALA A 56 -6.36 3.77 -2.88
CA ALA A 56 -5.55 2.85 -3.68
C ALA A 56 -5.42 1.49 -2.98
N GLU A 57 -5.24 1.48 -1.67
CA GLU A 57 -5.17 0.27 -0.85
C GLU A 57 -6.48 -0.52 -0.90
N ASP A 58 -7.62 0.13 -0.72
CA ASP A 58 -8.95 -0.49 -0.85
C ASP A 58 -9.14 -1.11 -2.24
N GLY A 59 -8.74 -0.39 -3.29
CA GLY A 59 -8.76 -0.89 -4.66
C GLY A 59 -7.90 -2.13 -4.84
N ALA A 60 -6.68 -2.12 -4.32
CA ALA A 60 -5.75 -3.25 -4.38
C ALA A 60 -6.26 -4.47 -3.61
N ILE A 61 -6.82 -4.28 -2.42
CA ILE A 61 -7.42 -5.34 -1.60
C ILE A 61 -8.58 -6.00 -2.36
N ASN A 62 -9.44 -5.22 -2.98
CA ASN A 62 -10.56 -5.74 -3.76
C ASN A 62 -10.10 -6.57 -4.96
N VAL A 63 -9.07 -6.11 -5.69
CA VAL A 63 -8.49 -6.86 -6.81
C VAL A 63 -7.84 -8.15 -6.33
N PHE A 64 -7.05 -8.07 -5.24
CA PHE A 64 -6.42 -9.24 -4.64
C PHE A 64 -7.46 -10.27 -4.17
N GLY A 65 -8.54 -9.83 -3.52
CA GLY A 65 -9.62 -10.70 -3.08
C GLY A 65 -10.25 -11.48 -4.24
N LYS A 66 -10.51 -10.83 -5.38
CA LYS A 66 -11.01 -11.49 -6.58
C LYS A 66 -10.03 -12.51 -7.17
N ILE A 67 -8.75 -12.18 -7.22
CA ILE A 67 -7.71 -13.10 -7.70
C ILE A 67 -7.61 -14.31 -6.77
N LEU A 68 -7.62 -14.08 -5.46
CA LEU A 68 -7.58 -15.16 -4.47
C LEU A 68 -8.80 -16.07 -4.57
N GLU A 69 -10.00 -15.52 -4.72
CA GLU A 69 -11.22 -16.29 -4.95
C GLU A 69 -11.11 -17.16 -6.20
N GLN A 70 -10.65 -16.59 -7.31
CA GLN A 70 -10.44 -17.34 -8.55
C GLN A 70 -9.43 -18.49 -8.40
N LEU A 71 -8.36 -18.26 -7.64
CA LEU A 71 -7.36 -19.30 -7.35
C LEU A 71 -7.94 -20.42 -6.48
N LEU A 72 -8.68 -20.07 -5.43
CA LEU A 72 -9.28 -21.05 -4.51
C LEU A 72 -10.43 -21.83 -5.15
N MET A 73 -11.15 -21.23 -6.08
CA MET A 73 -12.28 -21.84 -6.78
C MET A 73 -11.86 -22.61 -8.05
N GLN A 74 -10.57 -22.75 -8.33
CA GLN A 74 -10.11 -23.58 -9.43
C GLN A 74 -10.52 -25.04 -9.21
N PRO A 75 -11.00 -25.72 -10.27
CA PRO A 75 -11.35 -27.13 -10.16
C PRO A 75 -10.12 -27.96 -9.82
N PRO A 76 -10.23 -28.98 -8.96
CA PRO A 76 -9.12 -29.83 -8.60
C PRO A 76 -8.61 -30.63 -9.81
N ILE A 77 -7.34 -30.97 -9.82
CA ILE A 77 -6.74 -31.89 -10.81
C ILE A 77 -7.23 -33.29 -10.47
N ALA A 78 -8.38 -33.65 -11.04
CA ALA A 78 -9.00 -34.95 -10.77
C ALA A 78 -8.30 -36.11 -11.48
N GLY A 79 -8.28 -37.27 -10.84
CA GLY A 79 -7.84 -38.55 -11.45
C GLY A 79 -6.33 -38.67 -11.66
N LYS A 80 -5.51 -37.82 -11.04
CA LYS A 80 -4.04 -37.86 -11.16
C LYS A 80 -3.38 -37.85 -9.78
N VAL A 81 -2.21 -38.48 -9.71
CA VAL A 81 -1.29 -38.28 -8.57
C VAL A 81 -0.54 -36.99 -8.80
N VAL A 82 -0.52 -36.11 -7.80
CA VAL A 82 0.07 -34.79 -7.91
C VAL A 82 1.16 -34.64 -6.86
N LEU A 83 2.32 -34.08 -7.26
CA LEU A 83 3.37 -33.62 -6.38
C LEU A 83 3.21 -32.11 -6.19
N GLY A 84 2.83 -31.69 -4.98
CA GLY A 84 2.85 -30.30 -4.57
C GLY A 84 4.26 -29.91 -4.09
N TRP A 85 4.73 -28.75 -4.52
CA TRP A 85 6.05 -28.23 -4.14
C TRP A 85 5.92 -26.77 -3.68
N ASP A 86 6.27 -26.51 -2.42
CA ASP A 86 6.35 -25.19 -1.81
C ASP A 86 7.83 -24.81 -1.61
N PRO A 87 8.44 -24.01 -2.51
CA PRO A 87 9.85 -23.68 -2.43
C PRO A 87 10.13 -22.64 -1.32
N ALA A 88 11.15 -22.90 -0.48
CA ALA A 88 11.63 -21.95 0.49
C ALA A 88 13.16 -22.10 0.71
N PHE A 89 13.87 -20.97 0.70
CA PHE A 89 15.34 -20.98 0.84
C PHE A 89 15.80 -21.39 2.23
N ARG A 90 15.22 -20.78 3.27
CA ARG A 90 15.70 -20.92 4.65
C ARG A 90 15.11 -22.13 5.36
N THR A 91 13.84 -22.38 5.18
CA THR A 91 13.11 -23.48 5.86
C THR A 91 13.05 -24.77 5.05
N GLY A 92 13.64 -24.79 3.87
CA GLY A 92 13.62 -25.91 2.95
C GLY A 92 12.35 -25.98 2.11
N CYS A 93 12.45 -26.69 0.99
CA CYS A 93 11.32 -26.93 0.08
C CYS A 93 10.45 -28.03 0.66
N LYS A 94 9.17 -27.76 0.87
CA LYS A 94 8.20 -28.74 1.35
C LYS A 94 7.56 -29.44 0.15
N LEU A 95 7.52 -30.74 0.21
CA LEU A 95 6.94 -31.61 -0.82
C LEU A 95 5.78 -32.38 -0.22
N ALA A 96 4.70 -32.52 -0.98
CA ALA A 96 3.59 -33.42 -0.63
C ALA A 96 3.11 -34.16 -1.87
N VAL A 97 2.92 -35.46 -1.76
CA VAL A 97 2.32 -36.28 -2.81
C VAL A 97 0.90 -36.60 -2.42
N VAL A 98 -0.04 -36.34 -3.33
CA VAL A 98 -1.46 -36.65 -3.14
C VAL A 98 -1.97 -37.54 -4.20
N ASP A 99 -2.90 -38.42 -3.85
CA ASP A 99 -3.56 -39.32 -4.81
C ASP A 99 -4.66 -38.59 -5.60
N ALA A 100 -5.30 -39.35 -6.51
CA ALA A 100 -6.39 -38.85 -7.35
C ALA A 100 -7.62 -38.36 -6.60
N THR A 101 -7.75 -38.68 -5.32
CA THR A 101 -8.86 -38.25 -4.43
C THR A 101 -8.49 -37.08 -3.49
N GLY A 102 -7.22 -36.63 -3.53
CA GLY A 102 -6.70 -35.59 -2.66
C GLY A 102 -6.14 -36.08 -1.33
N LYS A 103 -6.06 -37.43 -1.14
CA LYS A 103 -5.45 -38.00 0.08
C LYS A 103 -3.93 -37.84 0.01
N VAL A 104 -3.34 -37.31 1.08
CA VAL A 104 -1.88 -37.19 1.21
C VAL A 104 -1.26 -38.56 1.36
N LEU A 105 -0.36 -38.93 0.47
CA LEU A 105 0.36 -40.20 0.46
C LEU A 105 1.68 -40.10 1.22
N ASP A 106 2.43 -39.02 0.99
CA ASP A 106 3.73 -38.78 1.61
C ASP A 106 4.08 -37.30 1.67
N THR A 107 4.95 -36.93 2.61
CA THR A 107 5.48 -35.56 2.73
C THR A 107 6.98 -35.58 3.01
N LYS A 108 7.73 -34.66 2.41
CA LYS A 108 9.18 -34.54 2.61
C LYS A 108 9.62 -33.08 2.59
N VAL A 109 10.66 -32.75 3.37
CA VAL A 109 11.35 -31.47 3.29
C VAL A 109 12.74 -31.69 2.69
N VAL A 110 13.09 -30.96 1.65
CA VAL A 110 14.39 -31.02 0.99
C VAL A 110 15.07 -29.65 1.00
N TYR A 111 16.39 -29.64 0.97
CA TYR A 111 17.20 -28.41 1.08
C TYR A 111 18.18 -28.32 -0.10
N PRO A 112 17.71 -28.10 -1.34
CA PRO A 112 18.54 -28.11 -2.53
C PRO A 112 19.42 -26.86 -2.67
N THR A 113 19.16 -25.81 -1.89
CA THR A 113 19.81 -24.48 -2.02
C THR A 113 20.63 -24.10 -0.78
N ALA A 114 21.54 -23.12 -0.97
CA ALA A 114 22.26 -22.53 0.15
C ALA A 114 21.29 -21.95 1.21
N PRO A 115 21.67 -21.92 2.49
CA PRO A 115 22.97 -22.31 3.04
C PRO A 115 23.15 -23.81 3.31
N GLN A 116 22.10 -24.61 3.21
CA GLN A 116 22.15 -26.00 3.62
C GLN A 116 22.70 -26.96 2.58
N ASN A 117 22.47 -26.72 1.27
CA ASN A 117 22.97 -27.51 0.12
C ASN A 117 22.98 -29.04 0.37
N LYS A 118 21.93 -29.54 1.01
CA LYS A 118 21.79 -30.99 1.22
C LYS A 118 21.20 -31.61 -0.04
N VAL A 119 22.08 -31.84 -1.01
CA VAL A 119 21.78 -32.62 -2.21
C VAL A 119 22.22 -34.05 -1.88
N ALA A 120 21.27 -34.91 -1.57
CA ALA A 120 21.53 -36.33 -1.37
C ALA A 120 21.60 -37.04 -2.69
#